data_1a60690ab6e9d8cdcf5e04c86b40fc05
#
_entry.id   1a60690ab6e9d8cdcf5e04c86b40fc05
#
_cell.length_a   1.000
_cell.length_b   1.000
_cell.length_c   1.000
_cell.angle_alpha   90.00
_cell.angle_beta   90.00
_cell.angle_gamma   90.00
#
_symmetry.space_group_name_H-M   'P 1'
#
loop_
_entity.id
_entity.type
_entity.pdbx_description
1 polymer ?
#
loop_
_entity_poly.entity_id
_entity_poly.type
_entity_poly.pdbx_seq_one_letter_code
_entity_poly.pdbx_strand_id
1 'polypeptide(L)'
;LGARGQLLEYASTYGRIMFVSQPMFMMQTIFYNFFITAEKPSYSLRMSLISGVINIVFDYLFIGVMHYGVAGAAVATAMGEYVGGLVPLIYFARKNNSSRLRLVKPVWRKDILLKTCLNGSSEFMTNASSSVVNMLYNTQLMRLAGADGVAAYGVIMYANFIFAAIYLGYSMGSAPITSYNYGAGNHSELKNMLKKSLSLIAVTGVCLTLISEFFAHPLINIFVGYDADLFAMTLHGFRLYAFVFLINGVNIWASSFFTALNNGVVSGMIAFLRTLLFQIGCIMLLPILLGLNGIWMGVVVAEMLTLIVTIYLLRSRRKVYHY
;
A
#
# COMPACT_ATOMS: atom_id res chain seq x y z
N LEU A 1 -1.41 -4.99 -22.97
CA LEU A 1 -1.83 -3.63 -22.62
C LEU A 1 -1.44 -2.57 -23.67
N GLY A 2 -1.12 -2.97 -24.91
CA GLY A 2 -0.89 -2.04 -26.02
C GLY A 2 0.57 -1.61 -26.23
N ALA A 3 1.52 -2.08 -25.45
CA ALA A 3 2.94 -1.82 -25.72
C ALA A 3 3.36 -2.43 -27.07
N ARG A 4 4.14 -1.66 -27.87
CA ARG A 4 4.64 -2.06 -29.19
C ARG A 4 6.09 -1.66 -29.35
N GLY A 5 6.81 -2.31 -30.27
CA GLY A 5 8.19 -1.97 -30.58
C GLY A 5 9.13 -2.11 -29.36
N GLN A 6 10.06 -1.17 -29.22
CA GLN A 6 11.07 -1.17 -28.17
C GLN A 6 10.51 -1.18 -26.73
N LEU A 7 9.35 -0.55 -26.52
CA LEU A 7 8.67 -0.54 -25.22
C LEU A 7 8.20 -1.96 -24.83
N LEU A 8 7.74 -2.76 -25.79
CA LEU A 8 7.35 -4.15 -25.55
C LEU A 8 8.56 -5.01 -25.17
N GLU A 9 9.69 -4.80 -25.82
CA GLU A 9 10.93 -5.50 -25.52
C GLU A 9 11.42 -5.20 -24.11
N TYR A 10 11.47 -3.91 -23.72
CA TYR A 10 11.84 -3.50 -22.37
C TYR A 10 10.87 -4.05 -21.31
N ALA A 11 9.58 -3.93 -21.53
CA ALA A 11 8.57 -4.43 -20.60
C ALA A 11 8.62 -5.96 -20.44
N SER A 12 8.89 -6.70 -21.54
CA SER A 12 9.00 -8.17 -21.47
C SER A 12 10.28 -8.60 -20.78
N THR A 13 11.42 -7.92 -21.01
CA THR A 13 12.69 -8.22 -20.34
C THR A 13 12.57 -7.95 -18.83
N TYR A 14 12.09 -6.77 -18.45
CA TYR A 14 11.85 -6.42 -17.05
C TYR A 14 10.90 -7.43 -16.38
N GLY A 15 9.76 -7.67 -17.00
CA GLY A 15 8.74 -8.57 -16.47
C GLY A 15 9.24 -10.00 -16.27
N ARG A 16 10.01 -10.56 -17.20
CA ARG A 16 10.58 -11.92 -17.06
C ARG A 16 11.50 -12.03 -15.85
N ILE A 17 12.39 -11.04 -15.64
CA ILE A 17 13.30 -11.01 -14.49
C ILE A 17 12.49 -10.91 -13.18
N MET A 18 11.52 -9.99 -13.12
CA MET A 18 10.67 -9.81 -11.95
C MET A 18 9.82 -11.04 -11.64
N PHE A 19 9.30 -11.76 -12.65
CA PHE A 19 8.56 -13.01 -12.41
C PHE A 19 9.43 -14.10 -11.77
N VAL A 20 10.72 -14.16 -12.11
CA VAL A 20 11.65 -15.11 -11.48
C VAL A 20 11.93 -14.73 -10.02
N SER A 21 12.00 -13.43 -9.70
CA SER A 21 12.25 -12.96 -8.33
C SER A 21 10.99 -12.91 -7.45
N GLN A 22 9.79 -12.95 -8.04
CA GLN A 22 8.51 -12.82 -7.33
C GLN A 22 8.37 -13.76 -6.12
N PRO A 23 8.77 -15.05 -6.14
CA PRO A 23 8.74 -15.90 -4.95
C PRO A 23 9.58 -15.34 -3.80
N MET A 24 10.71 -14.69 -4.09
CA MET A 24 11.57 -14.07 -3.07
C MET A 24 10.93 -12.82 -2.48
N PHE A 25 10.29 -11.99 -3.29
CA PHE A 25 9.49 -10.87 -2.82
C PHE A 25 8.34 -11.32 -1.89
N MET A 26 7.64 -12.39 -2.26
CA MET A 26 6.60 -12.98 -1.39
C MET A 26 7.19 -13.43 -0.05
N MET A 27 8.32 -14.13 -0.06
CA MET A 27 9.02 -14.56 1.15
C MET A 27 9.49 -13.38 1.98
N GLN A 28 10.06 -12.35 1.36
CA GLN A 28 10.47 -11.11 2.02
C GLN A 28 9.30 -10.49 2.79
N THR A 29 8.16 -10.32 2.15
CA THR A 29 6.96 -9.73 2.77
C THR A 29 6.45 -10.57 3.94
N ILE A 30 6.39 -11.89 3.78
CA ILE A 30 5.97 -12.83 4.83
C ILE A 30 6.91 -12.76 6.03
N PHE A 31 8.21 -12.81 5.80
CA PHE A 31 9.20 -12.83 6.89
C PHE A 31 9.33 -11.48 7.61
N TYR A 32 9.09 -10.37 6.93
CA TYR A 32 9.01 -9.07 7.59
C TYR A 32 7.89 -9.04 8.63
N ASN A 33 6.72 -9.59 8.29
CA ASN A 33 5.62 -9.75 9.24
C ASN A 33 5.94 -10.77 10.34
N PHE A 34 6.64 -11.86 10.03
CA PHE A 34 7.06 -12.84 11.04
C PHE A 34 8.06 -12.27 12.05
N PHE A 35 8.96 -11.38 11.63
CA PHE A 35 9.83 -10.68 12.60
C PHE A 35 9.02 -9.80 13.56
N ILE A 36 8.00 -9.11 13.07
CA ILE A 36 7.12 -8.29 13.93
C ILE A 36 6.37 -9.19 14.91
N THR A 37 5.77 -10.28 14.43
CA THR A 37 5.06 -11.28 15.26
C THR A 37 6.00 -11.97 16.24
N ALA A 38 7.28 -12.14 15.90
CA ALA A 38 8.32 -12.71 16.79
C ALA A 38 8.86 -11.70 17.80
N GLU A 39 8.24 -10.54 17.97
CA GLU A 39 8.65 -9.46 18.88
C GLU A 39 10.03 -8.87 18.51
N LYS A 40 10.40 -8.93 17.23
CA LYS A 40 11.68 -8.44 16.69
C LYS A 40 11.51 -7.44 15.54
N PRO A 41 10.73 -6.36 15.70
CA PRO A 41 10.47 -5.40 14.61
C PRO A 41 11.74 -4.72 14.09
N SER A 42 12.76 -4.55 14.93
CA SER A 42 14.08 -4.01 14.52
C SER A 42 14.79 -4.88 13.49
N TYR A 43 14.60 -6.21 13.50
CA TYR A 43 15.13 -7.08 12.44
C TYR A 43 14.38 -6.90 11.13
N SER A 44 13.06 -6.74 11.17
CA SER A 44 12.26 -6.40 9.99
C SER A 44 12.76 -5.11 9.34
N LEU A 45 12.94 -4.06 10.13
CA LEU A 45 13.47 -2.77 9.67
C LEU A 45 14.88 -2.91 9.07
N ARG A 46 15.80 -3.60 9.76
CA ARG A 46 17.17 -3.80 9.26
C ARG A 46 17.18 -4.56 7.93
N MET A 47 16.39 -5.62 7.79
CA MET A 47 16.31 -6.38 6.54
C MET A 47 15.71 -5.54 5.40
N SER A 48 14.68 -4.75 5.68
CA SER A 48 14.11 -3.82 4.70
C SER A 48 15.12 -2.77 4.24
N LEU A 49 15.87 -2.17 5.17
CA LEU A 49 16.93 -1.19 4.83
C LEU A 49 18.06 -1.84 4.03
N ILE A 50 18.54 -3.01 4.43
CA ILE A 50 19.60 -3.75 3.70
C ILE A 50 19.15 -4.08 2.30
N SER A 51 17.93 -4.61 2.12
CA SER A 51 17.34 -4.91 0.81
C SER A 51 17.26 -3.66 -0.07
N GLY A 52 16.80 -2.53 0.50
CA GLY A 52 16.73 -1.25 -0.21
C GLY A 52 18.09 -0.67 -0.58
N VAL A 53 19.07 -0.73 0.32
CA VAL A 53 20.44 -0.28 0.04
C VAL A 53 21.09 -1.13 -1.07
N ILE A 54 20.89 -2.44 -1.01
CA ILE A 54 21.37 -3.36 -2.07
C ILE A 54 20.76 -2.98 -3.42
N ASN A 55 19.44 -2.76 -3.47
CA ASN A 55 18.79 -2.32 -4.70
C ASN A 55 19.42 -1.02 -5.22
N ILE A 56 19.56 0.02 -4.40
CA ILE A 56 20.15 1.32 -4.80
C ILE A 56 21.59 1.14 -5.31
N VAL A 57 22.42 0.38 -4.60
CA VAL A 57 23.83 0.17 -4.98
C VAL A 57 23.95 -0.55 -6.31
N PHE A 58 23.12 -1.59 -6.50
CA PHE A 58 23.14 -2.34 -7.76
C PHE A 58 22.46 -1.60 -8.91
N ASP A 59 21.45 -0.75 -8.63
CA ASP A 59 20.91 0.18 -9.64
C ASP A 59 22.00 1.13 -10.14
N TYR A 60 22.76 1.74 -9.23
CA TYR A 60 23.88 2.59 -9.61
C TYR A 60 24.93 1.82 -10.43
N LEU A 61 25.28 0.62 -10.00
CA LEU A 61 26.28 -0.20 -10.68
C LEU A 61 25.80 -0.65 -12.08
N PHE A 62 24.61 -1.22 -12.18
CA PHE A 62 24.14 -1.82 -13.43
C PHE A 62 23.60 -0.78 -14.42
N ILE A 63 22.98 0.30 -13.95
CA ILE A 63 22.46 1.36 -14.82
C ILE A 63 23.52 2.43 -15.05
N GLY A 64 24.13 2.94 -13.97
CA GLY A 64 25.06 4.07 -14.04
C GLY A 64 26.44 3.72 -14.59
N VAL A 65 27.00 2.57 -14.18
CA VAL A 65 28.38 2.18 -14.56
C VAL A 65 28.38 1.20 -15.73
N MET A 66 27.57 0.15 -15.67
CA MET A 66 27.59 -0.94 -16.68
C MET A 66 26.62 -0.67 -17.86
N HIS A 67 25.74 0.33 -17.76
CA HIS A 67 24.81 0.72 -18.81
C HIS A 67 23.85 -0.39 -19.29
N TYR A 68 23.47 -1.32 -18.40
CA TYR A 68 22.54 -2.42 -18.73
C TYR A 68 21.07 -1.96 -18.86
N GLY A 69 20.79 -0.67 -18.68
CA GLY A 69 19.45 -0.08 -18.87
C GLY A 69 18.37 -0.77 -18.04
N VAL A 70 17.25 -1.07 -18.68
CA VAL A 70 16.06 -1.66 -18.01
C VAL A 70 16.34 -3.05 -17.43
N ALA A 71 17.17 -3.86 -18.07
CA ALA A 71 17.56 -5.17 -17.55
C ALA A 71 18.38 -5.04 -16.26
N GLY A 72 19.28 -4.06 -16.20
CA GLY A 72 20.05 -3.74 -15.00
C GLY A 72 19.16 -3.36 -13.82
N ALA A 73 18.16 -2.50 -14.03
CA ALA A 73 17.18 -2.13 -13.03
C ALA A 73 16.41 -3.35 -12.47
N ALA A 74 15.94 -4.23 -13.37
CA ALA A 74 15.24 -5.44 -12.96
C ALA A 74 16.11 -6.38 -12.12
N VAL A 75 17.36 -6.57 -12.51
CA VAL A 75 18.32 -7.43 -11.77
C VAL A 75 18.65 -6.82 -10.41
N ALA A 76 18.87 -5.51 -10.32
CA ALA A 76 19.13 -4.83 -9.06
C ALA A 76 17.96 -4.98 -8.07
N THR A 77 16.74 -4.81 -8.55
CA THR A 77 15.52 -5.04 -7.76
C THR A 77 15.44 -6.50 -7.29
N ALA A 78 15.63 -7.45 -8.20
CA ALA A 78 15.62 -8.87 -7.88
C ALA A 78 16.67 -9.22 -6.80
N MET A 79 17.87 -8.65 -6.86
CA MET A 79 18.91 -8.88 -5.84
C MET A 79 18.48 -8.39 -4.46
N GLY A 80 17.84 -7.23 -4.37
CA GLY A 80 17.25 -6.74 -3.13
C GLY A 80 16.20 -7.71 -2.57
N GLU A 81 15.30 -8.21 -3.42
CA GLU A 81 14.27 -9.19 -3.05
C GLU A 81 14.87 -10.54 -2.60
N TYR A 82 15.91 -11.03 -3.30
CA TYR A 82 16.59 -12.26 -2.92
C TYR A 82 17.23 -12.16 -1.54
N VAL A 83 17.90 -11.05 -1.24
CA VAL A 83 18.48 -10.84 0.10
C VAL A 83 17.40 -10.69 1.15
N GLY A 84 16.36 -9.90 0.86
CA GLY A 84 15.21 -9.69 1.75
C GLY A 84 14.41 -10.95 2.04
N GLY A 85 14.38 -11.92 1.11
CA GLY A 85 13.68 -13.21 1.27
C GLY A 85 14.57 -14.32 1.87
N LEU A 86 15.77 -14.52 1.36
CA LEU A 86 16.64 -15.63 1.77
C LEU A 86 17.27 -15.45 3.15
N VAL A 87 17.70 -14.25 3.51
CA VAL A 87 18.36 -14.02 4.81
C VAL A 87 17.39 -14.29 5.98
N PRO A 88 16.15 -13.79 5.97
CA PRO A 88 15.16 -14.17 6.98
C PRO A 88 14.81 -15.66 6.96
N LEU A 89 14.70 -16.27 5.78
CA LEU A 89 14.46 -17.71 5.66
C LEU A 89 15.54 -18.52 6.41
N ILE A 90 16.81 -18.20 6.18
CA ILE A 90 17.95 -18.83 6.86
C ILE A 90 17.87 -18.57 8.37
N TYR A 91 17.49 -17.34 8.78
CA TYR A 91 17.35 -16.99 10.19
C TYR A 91 16.33 -17.89 10.88
N PHE A 92 15.13 -18.04 10.33
CA PHE A 92 14.06 -18.87 10.92
C PHE A 92 14.31 -20.37 10.77
N ALA A 93 15.12 -20.80 9.79
CA ALA A 93 15.51 -22.19 9.61
C ALA A 93 16.56 -22.65 10.64
N ARG A 94 17.37 -21.74 11.18
CA ARG A 94 18.41 -22.08 12.16
C ARG A 94 17.82 -22.55 13.48
N LYS A 95 18.35 -23.67 14.02
CA LYS A 95 17.88 -24.25 15.30
C LYS A 95 18.18 -23.36 16.52
N ASN A 96 19.23 -22.54 16.47
CA ASN A 96 19.69 -21.70 17.58
C ASN A 96 19.27 -20.24 17.46
N ASN A 97 18.18 -19.93 16.78
CA ASN A 97 17.66 -18.57 16.79
C ASN A 97 17.00 -18.27 18.16
N SER A 98 17.07 -17.00 18.56
CA SER A 98 16.44 -16.54 19.82
C SER A 98 14.93 -16.27 19.67
N SER A 99 14.33 -16.65 18.54
CA SER A 99 12.91 -16.47 18.25
C SER A 99 12.08 -17.66 18.73
N ARG A 100 10.88 -17.37 19.22
CA ARG A 100 9.86 -18.40 19.49
C ARG A 100 9.32 -19.02 18.20
N LEU A 101 9.36 -18.26 17.09
CA LEU A 101 8.96 -18.75 15.77
C LEU A 101 10.14 -19.44 15.08
N ARG A 102 9.90 -20.63 14.56
CA ARG A 102 10.87 -21.43 13.81
C ARG A 102 10.18 -22.12 12.64
N LEU A 103 10.92 -22.35 11.58
CA LEU A 103 10.46 -23.23 10.51
C LEU A 103 10.48 -24.67 10.98
N VAL A 104 9.33 -25.32 10.87
CA VAL A 104 9.12 -26.74 11.17
C VAL A 104 8.65 -27.48 9.93
N LYS A 105 8.62 -28.82 9.97
CA LYS A 105 8.06 -29.61 8.86
C LYS A 105 6.60 -29.19 8.63
N PRO A 106 6.21 -28.90 7.39
CA PRO A 106 4.86 -28.47 7.08
C PRO A 106 3.87 -29.61 7.34
N VAL A 107 2.74 -29.27 7.98
CA VAL A 107 1.59 -30.16 8.15
C VAL A 107 0.44 -29.57 7.33
N TRP A 108 -0.11 -30.36 6.42
CA TRP A 108 -1.19 -29.92 5.57
C TRP A 108 -2.51 -29.84 6.33
N ARG A 109 -3.02 -28.64 6.52
CA ARG A 109 -4.28 -28.35 7.23
C ARG A 109 -5.17 -27.47 6.35
N LYS A 110 -6.10 -28.10 5.61
CA LYS A 110 -7.02 -27.40 4.69
C LYS A 110 -7.85 -26.32 5.38
N ASP A 111 -8.33 -26.59 6.57
CA ASP A 111 -9.14 -25.68 7.38
C ASP A 111 -8.39 -24.37 7.71
N ILE A 112 -7.14 -24.50 8.11
CA ILE A 112 -6.28 -23.34 8.40
C ILE A 112 -5.94 -22.59 7.13
N LEU A 113 -5.55 -23.30 6.07
CA LEU A 113 -5.20 -22.68 4.80
C LEU A 113 -6.36 -21.86 4.23
N LEU A 114 -7.58 -22.45 4.20
CA LEU A 114 -8.77 -21.75 3.70
C LEU A 114 -9.08 -20.49 4.52
N LYS A 115 -9.02 -20.58 5.86
CA LYS A 115 -9.21 -19.42 6.74
C LYS A 115 -8.18 -18.33 6.50
N THR A 116 -6.91 -18.70 6.30
CA THR A 116 -5.83 -17.76 6.00
C THR A 116 -6.07 -17.07 4.66
N CYS A 117 -6.44 -17.81 3.60
CA CYS A 117 -6.76 -17.24 2.31
C CYS A 117 -7.97 -16.29 2.37
N LEU A 118 -9.03 -16.69 3.09
CA LEU A 118 -10.20 -15.83 3.27
C LEU A 118 -9.87 -14.56 4.06
N ASN A 119 -9.03 -14.67 5.08
CA ASN A 119 -8.61 -13.50 5.86
C ASN A 119 -7.69 -12.56 5.05
N GLY A 120 -6.85 -13.10 4.16
CA GLY A 120 -5.98 -12.33 3.27
C GLY A 120 -6.68 -11.78 2.01
N SER A 121 -7.97 -12.10 1.81
CA SER A 121 -8.71 -11.68 0.62
C SER A 121 -8.84 -10.15 0.49
N SER A 122 -8.80 -9.42 1.62
CA SER A 122 -8.84 -7.95 1.64
C SER A 122 -7.61 -7.33 0.97
N GLU A 123 -6.43 -7.86 1.23
CA GLU A 123 -5.19 -7.39 0.63
C GLU A 123 -5.13 -7.75 -0.85
N PHE A 124 -5.60 -8.94 -1.22
CA PHE A 124 -5.72 -9.34 -2.61
C PHE A 124 -6.67 -8.41 -3.38
N MET A 125 -7.86 -8.13 -2.82
CA MET A 125 -8.83 -7.22 -3.42
C MET A 125 -8.26 -5.80 -3.56
N THR A 126 -7.56 -5.30 -2.56
CA THR A 126 -6.92 -3.98 -2.61
C THR A 126 -5.90 -3.90 -3.76
N ASN A 127 -4.99 -4.87 -3.86
CA ASN A 127 -3.92 -4.85 -4.87
C ASN A 127 -4.46 -5.08 -6.30
N ALA A 128 -5.36 -6.05 -6.49
CA ALA A 128 -5.98 -6.32 -7.77
C ALA A 128 -6.83 -5.13 -8.26
N SER A 129 -7.61 -4.53 -7.37
CA SER A 129 -8.43 -3.36 -7.68
C SER A 129 -7.61 -2.14 -8.04
N SER A 130 -6.49 -1.91 -7.36
CA SER A 130 -5.61 -0.77 -7.64
C SER A 130 -5.12 -0.74 -9.08
N SER A 131 -4.80 -1.91 -9.66
CA SER A 131 -4.37 -2.00 -11.06
C SER A 131 -5.48 -1.61 -12.03
N VAL A 132 -6.71 -2.08 -11.79
CA VAL A 132 -7.88 -1.74 -12.62
C VAL A 132 -8.20 -0.26 -12.50
N VAL A 133 -8.21 0.27 -11.29
CA VAL A 133 -8.51 1.68 -11.01
C VAL A 133 -7.47 2.59 -11.63
N ASN A 134 -6.17 2.30 -11.51
CA ASN A 134 -5.11 3.07 -12.18
C ASN A 134 -5.28 3.10 -13.70
N MET A 135 -5.67 1.98 -14.31
CA MET A 135 -5.97 1.94 -15.75
C MET A 135 -7.13 2.86 -16.12
N LEU A 136 -8.19 2.88 -15.30
CA LEU A 136 -9.35 3.75 -15.51
C LEU A 136 -8.99 5.23 -15.34
N TYR A 137 -8.19 5.57 -14.30
CA TYR A 137 -7.67 6.94 -14.11
C TYR A 137 -6.89 7.41 -15.34
N ASN A 138 -5.92 6.63 -15.80
CA ASN A 138 -5.13 6.97 -16.98
C ASN A 138 -6.00 7.13 -18.23
N THR A 139 -7.02 6.29 -18.42
CA THR A 139 -7.93 6.38 -19.55
C THR A 139 -8.78 7.66 -19.51
N GLN A 140 -9.32 8.00 -18.36
CA GLN A 140 -10.13 9.21 -18.19
C GLN A 140 -9.30 10.49 -18.29
N LEU A 141 -8.11 10.50 -17.71
CA LEU A 141 -7.17 11.63 -17.79
C LEU A 141 -6.70 11.86 -19.21
N MET A 142 -6.37 10.78 -19.94
CA MET A 142 -5.99 10.89 -21.36
C MET A 142 -7.10 11.51 -22.21
N ARG A 143 -8.37 11.22 -21.91
CA ARG A 143 -9.53 11.80 -22.61
C ARG A 143 -9.78 13.26 -22.27
N LEU A 144 -9.58 13.68 -21.01
CA LEU A 144 -9.95 15.01 -20.53
C LEU A 144 -8.81 16.03 -20.59
N ALA A 145 -7.57 15.60 -20.39
CA ALA A 145 -6.40 16.48 -20.28
C ALA A 145 -5.18 15.96 -21.06
N GLY A 146 -5.34 14.91 -21.86
CA GLY A 146 -4.24 14.37 -22.66
C GLY A 146 -3.08 13.80 -21.83
N ALA A 147 -1.88 13.86 -22.40
CA ALA A 147 -0.66 13.35 -21.77
C ALA A 147 -0.30 14.11 -20.48
N ASP A 148 -0.58 15.39 -20.42
CA ASP A 148 -0.29 16.25 -19.27
C ASP A 148 -1.14 15.86 -18.05
N GLY A 149 -2.40 15.47 -18.26
CA GLY A 149 -3.25 14.94 -17.20
C GLY A 149 -2.70 13.64 -16.60
N VAL A 150 -2.19 12.73 -17.43
CA VAL A 150 -1.56 11.48 -16.99
C VAL A 150 -0.25 11.76 -16.25
N ALA A 151 0.56 12.70 -16.74
CA ALA A 151 1.81 13.11 -16.08
C ALA A 151 1.53 13.74 -14.70
N ALA A 152 0.56 14.66 -14.62
CA ALA A 152 0.12 15.27 -13.37
C ALA A 152 -0.32 14.23 -12.34
N TYR A 153 -1.11 13.24 -12.77
CA TYR A 153 -1.54 12.13 -11.90
C TYR A 153 -0.36 11.29 -11.41
N GLY A 154 0.61 11.02 -12.27
CA GLY A 154 1.84 10.31 -11.88
C GLY A 154 2.57 11.01 -10.73
N VAL A 155 2.74 12.32 -10.79
CA VAL A 155 3.37 13.12 -9.72
C VAL A 155 2.56 13.07 -8.43
N ILE A 156 1.23 13.21 -8.52
CA ILE A 156 0.33 13.11 -7.35
C ILE A 156 0.44 11.72 -6.70
N MET A 157 0.54 10.66 -7.50
CA MET A 157 0.68 9.29 -7.00
C MET A 157 2.00 9.05 -6.28
N TYR A 158 3.13 9.67 -6.71
CA TYR A 158 4.39 9.58 -5.95
C TYR A 158 4.24 10.14 -4.54
N ALA A 159 3.63 11.32 -4.39
CA ALA A 159 3.35 11.90 -3.08
C ALA A 159 2.39 11.00 -2.26
N ASN A 160 1.36 10.47 -2.91
CA ASN A 160 0.41 9.56 -2.26
C ASN A 160 1.10 8.29 -1.73
N PHE A 161 2.03 7.69 -2.46
CA PHE A 161 2.78 6.50 -1.99
C PHE A 161 3.56 6.77 -0.71
N ILE A 162 4.24 7.92 -0.63
CA ILE A 162 5.00 8.31 0.57
C ILE A 162 4.07 8.45 1.78
N PHE A 163 2.96 9.14 1.63
CA PHE A 163 2.03 9.41 2.74
C PHE A 163 1.20 8.18 3.12
N ALA A 164 0.76 7.39 2.14
CA ALA A 164 0.06 6.14 2.40
C ALA A 164 0.94 5.11 3.12
N ALA A 165 2.25 5.10 2.85
CA ALA A 165 3.20 4.22 3.53
C ALA A 165 3.21 4.44 5.05
N ILE A 166 2.95 5.66 5.54
CA ILE A 166 2.85 5.97 6.98
C ILE A 166 1.67 5.21 7.60
N TYR A 167 0.51 5.26 6.95
CA TYR A 167 -0.70 4.56 7.43
C TYR A 167 -0.56 3.05 7.34
N LEU A 168 0.01 2.55 6.23
CA LEU A 168 0.27 1.12 6.05
C LEU A 168 1.26 0.61 7.10
N GLY A 169 2.35 1.33 7.35
CA GLY A 169 3.33 0.99 8.37
C GLY A 169 2.72 0.91 9.77
N TYR A 170 1.90 1.92 10.14
CA TYR A 170 1.19 1.90 11.40
C TYR A 170 0.19 0.72 11.49
N SER A 171 -0.56 0.48 10.42
CA SER A 171 -1.52 -0.63 10.36
C SER A 171 -0.85 -1.99 10.53
N MET A 172 0.25 -2.22 9.82
CA MET A 172 1.02 -3.46 9.93
C MET A 172 1.67 -3.64 11.31
N GLY A 173 2.18 -2.55 11.91
CA GLY A 173 2.78 -2.58 13.23
C GLY A 173 1.77 -2.81 14.37
N SER A 174 0.54 -2.29 14.24
CA SER A 174 -0.53 -2.43 15.23
C SER A 174 -1.31 -3.75 15.14
N ALA A 175 -1.32 -4.40 13.97
CA ALA A 175 -2.08 -5.62 13.73
C ALA A 175 -1.69 -6.79 14.67
N PRO A 176 -0.40 -7.12 14.89
CA PRO A 176 -0.02 -8.18 15.83
C PRO A 176 -0.45 -7.91 17.27
N ILE A 177 -0.41 -6.63 17.71
CA ILE A 177 -0.83 -6.23 19.06
C ILE A 177 -2.34 -6.43 19.22
N THR A 178 -3.10 -6.04 18.20
CA THR A 178 -4.54 -6.26 18.13
C THR A 178 -4.88 -7.75 18.17
N SER A 179 -4.23 -8.56 17.32
CA SER A 179 -4.45 -10.01 17.26
C SER A 179 -4.12 -10.69 18.59
N TYR A 180 -3.02 -10.30 19.24
CA TYR A 180 -2.61 -10.86 20.52
C TYR A 180 -3.66 -10.57 21.61
N ASN A 181 -4.08 -9.30 21.75
CA ASN A 181 -5.06 -8.94 22.78
C ASN A 181 -6.44 -9.56 22.52
N TYR A 182 -6.82 -9.69 21.23
CA TYR A 182 -8.04 -10.42 20.86
C TYR A 182 -7.96 -11.90 21.26
N GLY A 183 -6.87 -12.58 20.92
CA GLY A 183 -6.64 -13.98 21.29
C GLY A 183 -6.56 -14.22 22.80
N ALA A 184 -6.07 -13.24 23.55
CA ALA A 184 -6.00 -13.27 25.01
C ALA A 184 -7.33 -12.88 25.71
N GLY A 185 -8.36 -12.47 24.97
CA GLY A 185 -9.63 -11.99 25.55
C GLY A 185 -9.51 -10.64 26.27
N ASN A 186 -8.45 -9.86 26.00
CA ASN A 186 -8.20 -8.58 26.66
C ASN A 186 -8.97 -7.44 25.98
N HIS A 187 -10.26 -7.39 26.25
CA HIS A 187 -11.18 -6.40 25.66
C HIS A 187 -10.87 -4.96 26.06
N SER A 188 -10.31 -4.76 27.26
CA SER A 188 -9.90 -3.43 27.72
C SER A 188 -8.81 -2.84 26.83
N GLU A 189 -7.78 -3.64 26.50
CA GLU A 189 -6.71 -3.21 25.63
C GLU A 189 -7.16 -3.08 24.16
N LEU A 190 -8.08 -3.92 23.68
CA LEU A 190 -8.66 -3.74 22.34
C LEU A 190 -9.37 -2.39 22.22
N LYS A 191 -10.15 -2.00 23.22
CA LYS A 191 -10.82 -0.69 23.27
C LYS A 191 -9.81 0.46 23.34
N ASN A 192 -8.75 0.29 24.13
CA ASN A 192 -7.67 1.27 24.26
C ASN A 192 -6.93 1.44 22.92
N MET A 193 -6.59 0.32 22.26
CA MET A 193 -5.98 0.30 20.93
C MET A 193 -6.85 1.00 19.88
N LEU A 194 -8.15 0.71 19.83
CA LEU A 194 -9.08 1.39 18.92
C LEU A 194 -9.05 2.90 19.12
N LYS A 195 -9.19 3.37 20.36
CA LYS A 195 -9.20 4.80 20.69
C LYS A 195 -7.88 5.48 20.33
N LYS A 196 -6.77 4.90 20.76
CA LYS A 196 -5.42 5.46 20.50
C LYS A 196 -5.10 5.48 19.00
N SER A 197 -5.41 4.40 18.29
CA SER A 197 -5.17 4.30 16.85
C SER A 197 -5.97 5.33 16.07
N LEU A 198 -7.28 5.46 16.34
CA LEU A 198 -8.11 6.45 15.67
C LEU A 198 -7.65 7.88 15.97
N SER A 199 -7.25 8.18 17.22
CA SER A 199 -6.71 9.50 17.57
C SER A 199 -5.39 9.78 16.87
N LEU A 200 -4.46 8.81 16.84
CA LEU A 200 -3.17 8.97 16.16
C LEU A 200 -3.36 9.16 14.66
N ILE A 201 -4.21 8.35 14.02
CA ILE A 201 -4.49 8.44 12.59
C ILE A 201 -5.15 9.79 12.25
N ALA A 202 -6.08 10.25 13.07
CA ALA A 202 -6.71 11.56 12.86
C ALA A 202 -5.69 12.71 12.93
N VAL A 203 -4.82 12.71 13.96
CA VAL A 203 -3.73 13.70 14.09
C VAL A 203 -2.78 13.61 12.90
N THR A 204 -2.34 12.40 12.53
CA THR A 204 -1.47 12.17 11.38
C THR A 204 -2.14 12.67 10.09
N GLY A 205 -3.44 12.41 9.91
CA GLY A 205 -4.20 12.88 8.74
C GLY A 205 -4.22 14.40 8.63
N VAL A 206 -4.48 15.10 9.72
CA VAL A 206 -4.42 16.56 9.76
C VAL A 206 -3.00 17.05 9.43
N CYS A 207 -1.98 16.48 10.06
CA CYS A 207 -0.59 16.86 9.82
C CYS A 207 -0.20 16.64 8.34
N LEU A 208 -0.52 15.48 7.76
CA LEU A 208 -0.18 15.17 6.37
C LEU A 208 -0.92 16.08 5.38
N THR A 209 -2.19 16.39 5.65
CA THR A 209 -2.94 17.33 4.80
C THR A 209 -2.35 18.72 4.88
N LEU A 210 -2.02 19.21 6.08
CA LEU A 210 -1.37 20.52 6.24
C LEU A 210 0.01 20.55 5.56
N ILE A 211 0.83 19.51 5.72
CA ILE A 211 2.12 19.38 5.04
C ILE A 211 1.91 19.40 3.53
N SER A 212 0.93 18.65 3.01
CA SER A 212 0.60 18.64 1.59
C SER A 212 0.24 20.01 1.05
N GLU A 213 -0.59 20.77 1.77
CA GLU A 213 -1.02 22.11 1.36
C GLU A 213 0.12 23.14 1.42
N PHE A 214 0.89 23.16 2.51
CA PHE A 214 2.00 24.11 2.69
C PHE A 214 3.15 23.82 1.71
N PHE A 215 3.48 22.55 1.51
CA PHE A 215 4.60 22.14 0.65
C PHE A 215 4.17 21.73 -0.76
N ALA A 216 2.92 21.93 -1.15
CA ALA A 216 2.42 21.62 -2.49
C ALA A 216 3.30 22.27 -3.58
N HIS A 217 3.52 23.59 -3.48
CA HIS A 217 4.28 24.33 -4.48
C HIS A 217 5.74 23.84 -4.64
N PRO A 218 6.58 23.78 -3.59
CA PRO A 218 7.95 23.28 -3.74
C PRO A 218 8.01 21.80 -4.14
N LEU A 219 7.09 20.97 -3.65
CA LEU A 219 7.04 19.55 -4.00
C LEU A 219 6.77 19.36 -5.50
N ILE A 220 5.73 20.00 -6.02
CA ILE A 220 5.35 19.90 -7.44
C ILE A 220 6.42 20.53 -8.35
N ASN A 221 7.04 21.61 -7.90
CA ASN A 221 8.10 22.28 -8.68
C ASN A 221 9.31 21.37 -8.93
N ILE A 222 9.63 20.46 -8.02
CA ILE A 222 10.73 19.48 -8.20
C ILE A 222 10.45 18.55 -9.40
N PHE A 223 9.20 18.18 -9.63
CA PHE A 223 8.83 17.20 -10.67
C PHE A 223 8.49 17.85 -12.01
N VAL A 224 7.77 18.96 -12.01
CA VAL A 224 7.19 19.57 -13.23
C VAL A 224 7.39 21.08 -13.30
N GLY A 225 8.38 21.63 -12.59
CA GLY A 225 8.69 23.07 -12.60
C GLY A 225 9.23 23.61 -13.93
N TYR A 226 9.51 22.72 -14.89
CA TYR A 226 9.97 23.08 -16.25
C TYR A 226 8.83 23.46 -17.20
N ASP A 227 7.57 23.16 -16.87
CA ASP A 227 6.39 23.43 -17.68
C ASP A 227 5.31 24.13 -16.83
N ALA A 228 4.97 25.36 -17.16
CA ALA A 228 4.07 26.19 -16.35
C ALA A 228 2.61 25.67 -16.35
N ASP A 229 2.12 25.16 -17.48
CA ASP A 229 0.75 24.68 -17.60
C ASP A 229 0.58 23.35 -16.89
N LEU A 230 1.52 22.44 -17.07
CA LEU A 230 1.55 21.15 -16.34
C LEU A 230 1.72 21.38 -14.83
N PHE A 231 2.56 22.34 -14.42
CA PHE A 231 2.72 22.73 -13.02
C PHE A 231 1.40 23.23 -12.41
N ALA A 232 0.72 24.16 -13.10
CA ALA A 232 -0.54 24.73 -12.61
C ALA A 232 -1.63 23.63 -12.47
N MET A 233 -1.75 22.75 -13.47
CA MET A 233 -2.67 21.61 -13.45
C MET A 233 -2.35 20.64 -12.29
N THR A 234 -1.07 20.29 -12.14
CA THR A 234 -0.62 19.33 -11.10
C THR A 234 -0.82 19.93 -9.71
N LEU A 235 -0.49 21.19 -9.50
CA LEU A 235 -0.66 21.88 -8.23
C LEU A 235 -2.14 21.94 -7.82
N HIS A 236 -3.01 22.30 -8.77
CA HIS A 236 -4.45 22.33 -8.53
C HIS A 236 -5.00 20.95 -8.19
N GLY A 237 -4.64 19.93 -8.97
CA GLY A 237 -5.04 18.54 -8.74
C GLY A 237 -4.53 18.00 -7.41
N PHE A 238 -3.28 18.30 -7.05
CA PHE A 238 -2.69 17.85 -5.81
C PHE A 238 -3.37 18.44 -4.57
N ARG A 239 -3.72 19.73 -4.58
CA ARG A 239 -4.46 20.37 -3.49
C ARG A 239 -5.84 19.75 -3.28
N LEU A 240 -6.57 19.47 -4.36
CA LEU A 240 -7.86 18.77 -4.26
C LEU A 240 -7.67 17.34 -3.73
N TYR A 241 -6.63 16.66 -4.19
CA TYR A 241 -6.30 15.31 -3.76
C TYR A 241 -5.85 15.22 -2.30
N ALA A 242 -5.17 16.24 -1.78
CA ALA A 242 -4.58 16.25 -0.43
C ALA A 242 -5.60 15.96 0.69
N PHE A 243 -6.87 16.29 0.49
CA PHE A 243 -7.95 15.96 1.44
C PHE A 243 -8.14 14.44 1.65
N VAL A 244 -7.63 13.60 0.75
CA VAL A 244 -7.63 12.14 0.92
C VAL A 244 -6.89 11.76 2.20
N PHE A 245 -5.80 12.45 2.55
CA PHE A 245 -4.96 12.11 3.69
C PHE A 245 -5.67 12.27 5.04
N LEU A 246 -6.73 13.09 5.12
CA LEU A 246 -7.57 13.17 6.32
C LEU A 246 -8.36 11.88 6.59
N ILE A 247 -8.67 11.12 5.56
CA ILE A 247 -9.72 10.11 5.59
C ILE A 247 -9.16 8.71 5.40
N ASN A 248 -8.28 8.55 4.41
CA ASN A 248 -7.83 7.22 3.96
C ASN A 248 -7.13 6.41 5.06
N GLY A 249 -6.45 7.09 5.99
CA GLY A 249 -5.78 6.44 7.12
C GLY A 249 -6.74 5.62 7.99
N VAL A 250 -7.94 6.16 8.26
CA VAL A 250 -8.97 5.45 9.04
C VAL A 250 -9.46 4.21 8.30
N ASN A 251 -9.70 4.31 6.99
CA ASN A 251 -10.18 3.20 6.17
C ASN A 251 -9.11 2.09 6.03
N ILE A 252 -7.84 2.47 5.80
CA ILE A 252 -6.71 1.53 5.72
C ILE A 252 -6.56 0.79 7.05
N TRP A 253 -6.51 1.53 8.16
CA TRP A 253 -6.32 0.94 9.47
C TRP A 253 -7.50 0.07 9.90
N ALA A 254 -8.74 0.50 9.67
CA ALA A 254 -9.92 -0.28 10.04
C ALA A 254 -9.99 -1.61 9.27
N SER A 255 -9.63 -1.64 7.99
CA SER A 255 -9.52 -2.90 7.23
C SER A 255 -8.50 -3.84 7.89
N SER A 256 -7.29 -3.33 8.20
CA SER A 256 -6.24 -4.08 8.90
C SER A 256 -6.66 -4.52 10.31
N PHE A 257 -7.39 -3.68 11.05
CA PHE A 257 -7.92 -4.00 12.38
C PHE A 257 -8.89 -5.18 12.32
N PHE A 258 -9.82 -5.22 11.36
CA PHE A 258 -10.70 -6.37 11.19
C PHE A 258 -9.97 -7.62 10.70
N THR A 259 -8.94 -7.49 9.87
CA THR A 259 -8.05 -8.60 9.51
C THR A 259 -7.37 -9.17 10.77
N ALA A 260 -6.87 -8.29 11.64
CA ALA A 260 -6.23 -8.68 12.89
C ALA A 260 -7.21 -9.33 13.90
N LEU A 261 -8.49 -8.99 13.85
CA LEU A 261 -9.57 -9.66 14.57
C LEU A 261 -10.03 -10.97 13.90
N ASN A 262 -9.32 -11.43 12.89
CA ASN A 262 -9.64 -12.63 12.10
C ASN A 262 -11.02 -12.56 11.40
N ASN A 263 -11.46 -11.35 11.02
CA ASN A 263 -12.69 -11.12 10.27
C ASN A 263 -12.40 -10.64 8.85
N GLY A 264 -11.89 -11.55 8.03
CA GLY A 264 -11.56 -11.28 6.63
C GLY A 264 -12.76 -10.85 5.78
N VAL A 265 -13.99 -11.23 6.17
CA VAL A 265 -15.21 -10.82 5.44
C VAL A 265 -15.44 -9.32 5.58
N VAL A 266 -15.40 -8.80 6.81
CA VAL A 266 -15.59 -7.35 7.04
C VAL A 266 -14.43 -6.56 6.48
N SER A 267 -13.20 -7.01 6.67
CA SER A 267 -12.01 -6.40 6.09
C SER A 267 -12.08 -6.38 4.56
N GLY A 268 -12.41 -7.51 3.94
CA GLY A 268 -12.57 -7.65 2.49
C GLY A 268 -13.69 -6.76 1.94
N MET A 269 -14.80 -6.60 2.68
CA MET A 269 -15.88 -5.71 2.28
C MET A 269 -15.43 -4.24 2.28
N ILE A 270 -14.72 -3.79 3.32
CA ILE A 270 -14.15 -2.44 3.36
C ILE A 270 -13.19 -2.24 2.19
N ALA A 271 -12.30 -3.19 1.95
CA ALA A 271 -11.33 -3.14 0.85
C ALA A 271 -12.02 -3.08 -0.52
N PHE A 272 -13.01 -3.94 -0.76
CA PHE A 272 -13.77 -3.99 -2.03
C PHE A 272 -14.52 -2.68 -2.30
N LEU A 273 -15.27 -2.20 -1.31
CA LEU A 273 -16.03 -0.96 -1.45
C LEU A 273 -15.11 0.23 -1.70
N ARG A 274 -14.01 0.31 -0.94
CA ARG A 274 -13.03 1.38 -1.01
C ARG A 274 -12.29 1.42 -2.35
N THR A 275 -11.67 0.29 -2.73
CA THR A 275 -10.70 0.27 -3.84
C THR A 275 -11.33 -0.06 -5.19
N LEU A 276 -12.51 -0.64 -5.23
CA LEU A 276 -13.18 -1.00 -6.47
C LEU A 276 -14.48 -0.22 -6.66
N LEU A 277 -15.49 -0.50 -5.85
CA LEU A 277 -16.85 -0.02 -6.13
C LEU A 277 -16.95 1.51 -6.10
N PHE A 278 -16.55 2.14 -5.00
CA PHE A 278 -16.68 3.58 -4.87
C PHE A 278 -15.68 4.33 -5.74
N GLN A 279 -14.43 3.83 -5.89
CA GLN A 279 -13.49 4.48 -6.79
C GLN A 279 -13.93 4.42 -8.25
N ILE A 280 -14.34 3.25 -8.75
CA ILE A 280 -14.84 3.13 -10.13
C ILE A 280 -16.06 4.03 -10.33
N GLY A 281 -17.03 3.99 -9.40
CA GLY A 281 -18.20 4.85 -9.46
C GLY A 281 -17.85 6.33 -9.52
N CYS A 282 -16.97 6.80 -8.65
CA CYS A 282 -16.53 8.20 -8.62
C CYS A 282 -15.76 8.60 -9.87
N ILE A 283 -14.82 7.78 -10.35
CA ILE A 283 -14.04 8.06 -11.58
C ILE A 283 -14.93 8.14 -12.81
N MET A 284 -16.00 7.38 -12.85
CA MET A 284 -16.92 7.39 -13.99
C MET A 284 -17.95 8.51 -13.92
N LEU A 285 -18.47 8.81 -12.74
CA LEU A 285 -19.60 9.74 -12.57
C LEU A 285 -19.16 11.20 -12.34
N LEU A 286 -18.16 11.41 -11.48
CA LEU A 286 -17.77 12.79 -11.13
C LEU A 286 -17.18 13.60 -12.29
N PRO A 287 -16.42 13.04 -13.22
CA PRO A 287 -15.94 13.79 -14.38
C PRO A 287 -17.07 14.29 -15.30
N ILE A 288 -18.22 13.63 -15.32
CA ILE A 288 -19.39 14.06 -16.10
C ILE A 288 -19.93 15.38 -15.55
N LEU A 289 -19.88 15.58 -14.21
CA LEU A 289 -20.40 16.74 -13.52
C LEU A 289 -19.37 17.88 -13.35
N LEU A 290 -18.11 17.51 -13.08
CA LEU A 290 -17.06 18.43 -12.63
C LEU A 290 -15.84 18.46 -13.58
N GLY A 291 -15.91 17.76 -14.72
CA GLY A 291 -14.78 17.68 -15.66
C GLY A 291 -13.52 17.13 -14.98
N LEU A 292 -12.38 17.74 -15.23
CA LEU A 292 -11.08 17.33 -14.68
C LEU A 292 -11.05 17.36 -13.13
N ASN A 293 -11.73 18.32 -12.51
CA ASN A 293 -11.83 18.41 -11.05
C ASN A 293 -12.53 17.16 -10.46
N GLY A 294 -13.48 16.59 -11.20
CA GLY A 294 -14.15 15.35 -10.81
C GLY A 294 -13.19 14.15 -10.70
N ILE A 295 -12.12 14.13 -11.49
CA ILE A 295 -11.09 13.09 -11.38
C ILE A 295 -10.26 13.28 -10.09
N TRP A 296 -9.79 14.52 -9.84
CA TRP A 296 -8.99 14.81 -8.63
C TRP A 296 -9.78 14.58 -7.34
N MET A 297 -11.05 14.94 -7.32
CA MET A 297 -11.94 14.71 -6.18
C MET A 297 -12.47 13.29 -6.09
N GLY A 298 -12.35 12.50 -7.15
CA GLY A 298 -12.91 11.14 -7.22
C GLY A 298 -12.46 10.24 -6.07
N VAL A 299 -11.17 10.29 -5.74
CA VAL A 299 -10.60 9.52 -4.62
C VAL A 299 -11.12 10.04 -3.28
N VAL A 300 -11.20 11.37 -3.10
CA VAL A 300 -11.69 11.99 -1.86
C VAL A 300 -13.12 11.55 -1.56
N VAL A 301 -13.99 11.63 -2.56
CA VAL A 301 -15.39 11.22 -2.42
C VAL A 301 -15.52 9.72 -2.17
N ALA A 302 -14.75 8.90 -2.88
CA ALA A 302 -14.73 7.45 -2.66
C ALA A 302 -14.28 7.08 -1.24
N GLU A 303 -13.25 7.74 -0.72
CA GLU A 303 -12.78 7.53 0.65
C GLU A 303 -13.80 8.04 1.70
N MET A 304 -14.52 9.13 1.43
CA MET A 304 -15.61 9.59 2.28
C MET A 304 -16.77 8.59 2.35
N LEU A 305 -17.20 8.06 1.22
CA LEU A 305 -18.23 7.02 1.18
C LEU A 305 -17.78 5.77 1.95
N THR A 306 -16.53 5.38 1.76
CA THR A 306 -15.93 4.26 2.51
C THR A 306 -15.90 4.55 4.00
N LEU A 307 -15.54 5.77 4.41
CA LEU A 307 -15.51 6.15 5.83
C LEU A 307 -16.85 5.98 6.52
N ILE A 308 -17.95 6.34 5.85
CA ILE A 308 -19.31 6.14 6.37
C ILE A 308 -19.54 4.66 6.65
N VAL A 309 -19.23 3.78 5.70
CA VAL A 309 -19.35 2.32 5.86
C VAL A 309 -18.43 1.81 6.96
N THR A 310 -17.19 2.28 7.00
CA THR A 310 -16.19 1.91 8.01
C THR A 310 -16.67 2.26 9.43
N ILE A 311 -17.18 3.47 9.63
CA ILE A 311 -17.74 3.88 10.94
C ILE A 311 -18.95 3.03 11.32
N TYR A 312 -19.83 2.74 10.37
CA TYR A 312 -20.96 1.85 10.61
C TYR A 312 -20.51 0.46 11.05
N LEU A 313 -19.52 -0.12 10.35
CA LEU A 313 -18.99 -1.45 10.67
C LEU A 313 -18.26 -1.48 12.02
N LEU A 314 -17.43 -0.47 12.31
CA LEU A 314 -16.80 -0.33 13.62
C LEU A 314 -17.84 -0.24 14.74
N ARG A 315 -18.93 0.51 14.56
CA ARG A 315 -19.99 0.61 15.57
C ARG A 315 -20.81 -0.67 15.70
N SER A 316 -21.23 -1.27 14.60
CA SER A 316 -22.10 -2.46 14.60
C SER A 316 -21.40 -3.70 15.16
N ARG A 317 -20.09 -3.84 14.90
CA ARG A 317 -19.28 -4.99 15.37
C ARG A 317 -18.74 -4.83 16.78
N ARG A 318 -18.90 -3.67 17.41
CA ARG A 318 -18.44 -3.41 18.77
C ARG A 318 -18.97 -4.40 19.81
N LYS A 319 -20.24 -4.81 19.69
CA LYS A 319 -20.85 -5.78 20.59
C LYS A 319 -20.31 -7.21 20.41
N VAL A 320 -19.82 -7.54 19.20
CA VAL A 320 -19.29 -8.85 18.87
C VAL A 320 -17.87 -9.03 19.40
N TYR A 321 -17.05 -7.97 19.27
CA TYR A 321 -15.63 -8.02 19.64
C TYR A 321 -15.31 -7.34 20.98
N HIS A 322 -16.30 -6.71 21.61
CA HIS A 322 -16.21 -6.05 22.92
C HIS A 322 -15.11 -4.97 23.04
N TYR A 323 -14.81 -4.26 21.92
CA TYR A 323 -13.89 -3.11 21.93
C TYR A 323 -14.60 -1.76 22.12
#